data_a30c7259c79b3dedd627e4702423c2c0
#
_entry.id   a30c7259c79b3dedd627e4702423c2c0
#
_cell.length_a   1.000
_cell.length_b   1.000
_cell.length_c   1.000
_cell.angle_alpha   90.00
_cell.angle_beta   90.00
_cell.angle_gamma   90.00
#
_symmetry.space_group_name_H-M   'P 1'
#
loop_
_entity.id
_entity.type
_entity.pdbx_description
1 polymer ?
#
loop_
_entity_poly.entity_id
_entity_poly.type
_entity_poly.pdbx_seq_one_letter_code
_entity_poly.pdbx_strand_id
1 'polypeptide(L)'
;IRRPPRSTPLYSSAASDVYKRQPLICAEGYLFEMERRGYLTSGEFVPEVALEHPEVLENLHKEFQHAGSNIVQAFTYNGHREKMRVIDKEHLLEPLNRVALRIARKCADNPPKGLGVSLMAGNISNSNIWENNNPEIQAKVKSMFAEMVKWAKEEKADFIIGETFYYAEEAFAALEEIKKSGLPSVITISPMGENKMRDGYTILETCKKLEELGADVVGLNCFRGPATMLPYIKEIRKVLKCHVAALPVPYRTTKEHPTFFNLPDNNGCNCPSPHGRTFPTAMDPLQCNRYEIGNFAKEVFDLGVKYIGVCCGASPMHIREVAEAIGLRVPASRFRENMSKHFMYGSDKKIPKHMKEYGNVA
;
A
#
# COMPACT_ATOMS: atom_id res chain seq x y z
N ILE A 1 17.23 -9.48 -25.63
CA ILE A 1 16.29 -8.88 -26.59
C ILE A 1 16.11 -7.43 -26.18
N ARG A 2 16.59 -6.48 -27.01
CA ARG A 2 16.41 -5.04 -26.77
C ARG A 2 14.92 -4.69 -26.91
N ARG A 3 14.34 -4.05 -25.90
CA ARG A 3 12.97 -3.50 -26.00
C ARG A 3 12.95 -2.40 -27.08
N PRO A 4 11.91 -2.30 -27.92
CA PRO A 4 11.78 -1.20 -28.86
C PRO A 4 11.57 0.13 -28.09
N PRO A 5 11.98 1.27 -28.65
CA PRO A 5 11.76 2.59 -28.05
C PRO A 5 10.26 2.83 -27.92
N ARG A 6 9.81 3.20 -26.72
CA ARG A 6 8.40 3.44 -26.40
C ARG A 6 7.92 4.74 -27.03
N SER A 7 6.97 4.65 -27.95
CA SER A 7 6.24 5.80 -28.48
C SER A 7 5.06 6.18 -27.57
N THR A 8 4.81 7.45 -27.39
CA THR A 8 3.99 8.11 -26.38
C THR A 8 2.49 7.75 -26.26
N PRO A 9 1.78 7.08 -27.20
CA PRO A 9 0.38 6.68 -27.01
C PRO A 9 0.18 5.30 -26.36
N LEU A 10 1.25 4.55 -26.05
CA LEU A 10 1.16 3.15 -25.61
C LEU A 10 1.07 2.98 -24.07
N TYR A 11 1.16 4.04 -23.27
CA TYR A 11 1.23 3.92 -21.82
C TYR A 11 -0.11 3.54 -21.18
N SER A 12 -1.24 4.10 -21.61
CA SER A 12 -2.55 3.75 -21.05
C SER A 12 -2.99 2.33 -21.41
N SER A 13 -2.57 1.84 -22.61
CA SER A 13 -2.86 0.46 -23.02
C SER A 13 -1.98 -0.57 -22.30
N ALA A 14 -0.70 -0.25 -22.01
CA ALA A 14 0.21 -1.19 -21.37
C ALA A 14 -0.16 -1.50 -19.92
N ALA A 15 -0.52 -0.49 -19.12
CA ALA A 15 -0.97 -0.71 -17.73
C ALA A 15 -2.29 -1.49 -17.71
N SER A 16 -3.27 -1.13 -18.55
CA SER A 16 -4.54 -1.82 -18.65
C SER A 16 -4.40 -3.26 -19.18
N ASP A 17 -3.45 -3.51 -20.08
CA ASP A 17 -3.17 -4.83 -20.60
C ASP A 17 -2.46 -5.74 -19.58
N VAL A 18 -1.56 -5.21 -18.77
CA VAL A 18 -0.94 -5.95 -17.66
C VAL A 18 -2.00 -6.33 -16.64
N TYR A 19 -2.89 -5.41 -16.29
CA TYR A 19 -3.97 -5.63 -15.34
C TYR A 19 -4.94 -6.74 -15.78
N LYS A 20 -5.23 -6.85 -17.07
CA LYS A 20 -6.11 -7.89 -17.61
C LYS A 20 -5.49 -9.28 -17.53
N ARG A 21 -4.17 -9.38 -17.55
CA ARG A 21 -3.41 -10.65 -17.70
C ARG A 21 -2.97 -11.24 -16.37
N GLN A 22 -2.70 -10.43 -15.35
CA GLN A 22 -2.18 -10.90 -14.06
C GLN A 22 -2.69 -10.05 -12.89
N PRO A 23 -2.75 -10.61 -11.66
CA PRO A 23 -2.98 -9.81 -10.46
C PRO A 23 -1.87 -8.77 -10.27
N LEU A 24 -2.26 -7.61 -9.75
CA LEU A 24 -1.34 -6.57 -9.31
C LEU A 24 -1.19 -6.64 -7.79
N ILE A 25 0.04 -6.78 -7.34
CA ILE A 25 0.38 -6.78 -5.91
C ILE A 25 1.11 -5.49 -5.59
N CYS A 26 0.59 -4.73 -4.64
CA CYS A 26 1.14 -3.47 -4.18
C CYS A 26 1.53 -3.53 -2.71
N ALA A 27 2.77 -3.19 -2.41
CA ALA A 27 3.22 -2.95 -1.06
C ALA A 27 3.16 -1.45 -0.76
N GLU A 28 2.44 -1.07 0.31
CA GLU A 28 2.31 0.33 0.77
C GLU A 28 2.93 0.53 2.17
N GLY A 29 3.76 -0.42 2.62
CA GLY A 29 4.30 -0.47 3.99
C GLY A 29 5.49 0.46 4.27
N TYR A 30 5.82 1.38 3.38
CA TYR A 30 7.06 2.17 3.44
C TYR A 30 7.23 2.97 4.73
N LEU A 31 6.21 3.68 5.19
CA LEU A 31 6.28 4.54 6.39
C LEU A 31 6.76 3.77 7.61
N PHE A 32 6.10 2.67 7.95
CA PHE A 32 6.41 1.88 9.14
C PHE A 32 7.71 1.08 8.99
N GLU A 33 8.03 0.60 7.77
CA GLU A 33 9.31 -0.06 7.53
C GLU A 33 10.49 0.92 7.67
N MET A 34 10.35 2.15 7.19
CA MET A 34 11.39 3.17 7.34
C MET A 34 11.50 3.65 8.79
N GLU A 35 10.38 3.80 9.49
CA GLU A 35 10.36 4.13 10.92
C GLU A 35 11.05 3.04 11.75
N ARG A 36 10.68 1.76 11.60
CA ARG A 36 11.27 0.62 12.30
C ARG A 36 12.76 0.44 12.05
N ARG A 37 13.23 0.86 10.89
CA ARG A 37 14.65 0.84 10.52
C ARG A 37 15.41 2.08 10.98
N GLY A 38 14.74 3.09 11.59
CA GLY A 38 15.35 4.32 12.09
C GLY A 38 15.65 5.35 11.02
N TYR A 39 14.94 5.35 9.91
CA TYR A 39 15.10 6.29 8.79
C TYR A 39 13.93 7.24 8.60
N LEU A 40 12.98 7.25 9.53
CA LEU A 40 11.80 8.10 9.46
C LEU A 40 11.28 8.40 10.86
N THR A 41 10.95 9.67 11.14
CA THR A 41 10.41 10.10 12.42
C THR A 41 8.92 9.86 12.51
N SER A 42 8.48 9.08 13.51
CA SER A 42 7.07 8.95 13.87
C SER A 42 6.45 10.29 14.23
N GLY A 43 5.26 10.53 13.71
CA GLY A 43 4.53 11.79 13.91
C GLY A 43 4.64 12.72 12.70
N GLU A 44 5.81 13.06 12.26
CA GLU A 44 6.02 13.83 11.04
C GLU A 44 5.67 12.99 9.80
N PHE A 45 6.18 11.76 9.76
CA PHE A 45 5.95 10.80 8.67
C PHE A 45 6.22 11.37 7.28
N VAL A 46 7.28 12.18 7.14
CA VAL A 46 7.70 12.75 5.86
C VAL A 46 8.81 11.89 5.25
N PRO A 47 8.79 11.59 3.95
CA PRO A 47 9.71 10.64 3.31
C PRO A 47 11.09 11.24 2.99
N GLU A 48 11.73 11.97 3.92
CA GLU A 48 13.05 12.60 3.76
C GLU A 48 14.15 11.59 3.45
N VAL A 49 13.97 10.34 3.88
CA VAL A 49 14.86 9.21 3.55
C VAL A 49 15.14 9.09 2.06
N ALA A 50 14.23 9.52 1.20
CA ALA A 50 14.46 9.53 -0.24
C ALA A 50 15.63 10.44 -0.66
N LEU A 51 15.87 11.53 0.07
CA LEU A 51 16.98 12.44 -0.14
C LEU A 51 18.22 12.05 0.65
N GLU A 52 18.03 11.68 1.92
CA GLU A 52 19.12 11.44 2.87
C GLU A 52 19.76 10.07 2.69
N HIS A 53 18.93 9.04 2.39
CA HIS A 53 19.37 7.65 2.26
C HIS A 53 18.66 6.96 1.08
N PRO A 54 18.86 7.43 -0.15
CA PRO A 54 18.17 6.89 -1.35
C PRO A 54 18.42 5.41 -1.57
N GLU A 55 19.58 4.88 -1.15
CA GLU A 55 19.93 3.47 -1.22
C GLU A 55 19.05 2.59 -0.31
N VAL A 56 18.62 3.12 0.84
CA VAL A 56 17.74 2.40 1.77
C VAL A 56 16.35 2.27 1.16
N LEU A 57 15.84 3.33 0.55
CA LEU A 57 14.55 3.30 -0.17
C LEU A 57 14.61 2.36 -1.38
N GLU A 58 15.68 2.43 -2.18
CA GLU A 58 15.88 1.53 -3.31
C GLU A 58 15.91 0.06 -2.87
N ASN A 59 16.58 -0.25 -1.75
CA ASN A 59 16.64 -1.60 -1.21
C ASN A 59 15.26 -2.08 -0.75
N LEU A 60 14.46 -1.25 -0.10
CA LEU A 60 13.10 -1.63 0.32
C LEU A 60 12.20 -1.92 -0.88
N HIS A 61 12.27 -1.13 -1.96
CA HIS A 61 11.57 -1.45 -3.20
C HIS A 61 11.96 -2.84 -3.73
N LYS A 62 13.26 -3.14 -3.76
CA LYS A 62 13.77 -4.46 -4.22
C LYS A 62 13.32 -5.61 -3.31
N GLU A 63 13.26 -5.41 -2.00
CA GLU A 63 12.75 -6.39 -1.04
C GLU A 63 11.27 -6.71 -1.29
N PHE A 64 10.45 -5.68 -1.49
CA PHE A 64 9.04 -5.86 -1.85
C PHE A 64 8.87 -6.53 -3.22
N GLN A 65 9.66 -6.17 -4.22
CA GLN A 65 9.65 -6.85 -5.51
C GLN A 65 10.08 -8.32 -5.39
N HIS A 66 11.12 -8.61 -4.60
CA HIS A 66 11.55 -9.98 -4.33
C HIS A 66 10.44 -10.80 -3.66
N ALA A 67 9.66 -10.18 -2.79
CA ALA A 67 8.51 -10.77 -2.12
C ALA A 67 7.28 -10.92 -3.05
N GLY A 68 7.22 -10.23 -4.18
CA GLY A 68 6.14 -10.39 -5.15
C GLY A 68 5.37 -9.12 -5.52
N SER A 69 5.72 -7.97 -4.95
CA SER A 69 5.13 -6.70 -5.38
C SER A 69 5.55 -6.39 -6.82
N ASN A 70 4.61 -6.43 -7.75
CA ASN A 70 4.84 -6.03 -9.13
C ASN A 70 4.44 -4.57 -9.40
N ILE A 71 3.91 -3.89 -8.38
CA ILE A 71 3.79 -2.43 -8.34
C ILE A 71 4.93 -1.88 -7.50
N VAL A 72 5.66 -0.92 -8.04
CA VAL A 72 6.66 -0.12 -7.35
C VAL A 72 6.07 1.25 -7.15
N GLN A 73 5.50 1.49 -5.97
CA GLN A 73 4.90 2.76 -5.62
C GLN A 73 5.98 3.74 -5.18
N ALA A 74 6.03 4.91 -5.81
CA ALA A 74 6.94 5.97 -5.37
C ALA A 74 6.62 6.38 -3.92
N PHE A 75 7.64 6.44 -3.08
CA PHE A 75 7.45 6.82 -1.68
C PHE A 75 7.32 8.34 -1.54
N THR A 76 6.16 8.87 -1.98
CA THR A 76 5.79 10.28 -1.90
C THR A 76 4.60 10.53 -0.97
N TYR A 77 4.14 9.52 -0.24
CA TYR A 77 3.12 9.68 0.80
C TYR A 77 3.54 10.75 1.81
N ASN A 78 2.66 11.70 2.11
CA ASN A 78 2.96 12.90 2.90
C ASN A 78 4.05 13.83 2.30
N GLY A 79 4.61 13.53 1.14
CA GLY A 79 5.51 14.43 0.41
C GLY A 79 4.74 15.53 -0.32
N HIS A 80 3.78 16.16 0.34
CA HIS A 80 2.96 17.24 -0.21
C HIS A 80 3.18 18.57 0.53
N ARG A 81 2.85 19.67 -0.14
CA ARG A 81 3.17 21.03 0.30
C ARG A 81 2.78 21.32 1.75
N GLU A 82 1.58 20.91 2.17
CA GLU A 82 1.10 21.19 3.52
C GLU A 82 1.90 20.46 4.60
N LYS A 83 2.28 19.19 4.37
CA LYS A 83 3.14 18.45 5.31
C LYS A 83 4.55 19.07 5.39
N MET A 84 5.11 19.43 4.24
CA MET A 84 6.43 20.08 4.19
C MET A 84 6.40 21.45 4.88
N ARG A 85 5.28 22.19 4.77
CA ARG A 85 5.08 23.47 5.48
C ARG A 85 5.09 23.28 7.01
N VAL A 86 4.42 22.24 7.51
CA VAL A 86 4.33 21.96 8.96
C VAL A 86 5.71 21.71 9.59
N ILE A 87 6.64 21.18 8.81
CA ILE A 87 8.01 20.88 9.28
C ILE A 87 9.05 21.89 8.77
N ASP A 88 8.62 23.03 8.21
CA ASP A 88 9.46 24.11 7.68
C ASP A 88 10.44 23.67 6.58
N LYS A 89 10.07 22.67 5.75
CA LYS A 89 10.92 22.08 4.71
C LYS A 89 10.30 22.16 3.30
N GLU A 90 9.47 23.16 3.00
CA GLU A 90 8.83 23.30 1.69
C GLU A 90 9.83 23.38 0.54
N HIS A 91 11.04 23.90 0.77
CA HIS A 91 12.12 23.96 -0.23
C HIS A 91 12.60 22.56 -0.70
N LEU A 92 12.33 21.50 0.06
CA LEU A 92 12.65 20.11 -0.30
C LEU A 92 11.50 19.41 -1.06
N LEU A 93 10.34 20.03 -1.21
CA LEU A 93 9.15 19.38 -1.73
C LEU A 93 9.37 18.74 -3.12
N GLU A 94 9.79 19.52 -4.12
CA GLU A 94 10.03 18.99 -5.47
C GLU A 94 11.24 18.04 -5.53
N PRO A 95 12.41 18.37 -4.97
CA PRO A 95 13.56 17.46 -4.93
C PRO A 95 13.20 16.09 -4.34
N LEU A 96 12.50 16.05 -3.21
CA LEU A 96 12.07 14.83 -2.53
C LEU A 96 11.19 13.97 -3.43
N ASN A 97 10.13 14.57 -4.00
CA ASN A 97 9.22 13.86 -4.88
C ASN A 97 9.94 13.30 -6.11
N ARG A 98 10.78 14.09 -6.77
CA ARG A 98 11.49 13.64 -7.98
C ARG A 98 12.47 12.53 -7.70
N VAL A 99 13.21 12.59 -6.59
CA VAL A 99 14.15 11.51 -6.22
C VAL A 99 13.39 10.22 -5.92
N ALA A 100 12.32 10.28 -5.13
CA ALA A 100 11.48 9.10 -4.83
C ALA A 100 10.89 8.46 -6.12
N LEU A 101 10.39 9.29 -7.03
CA LEU A 101 9.85 8.84 -8.33
C LEU A 101 10.94 8.17 -9.20
N ARG A 102 12.14 8.74 -9.28
CA ARG A 102 13.28 8.18 -10.05
C ARG A 102 13.76 6.85 -9.48
N ILE A 103 13.83 6.72 -8.15
CA ILE A 103 14.18 5.47 -7.49
C ILE A 103 13.13 4.39 -7.83
N ALA A 104 11.84 4.72 -7.70
CA ALA A 104 10.76 3.80 -8.05
C ALA A 104 10.82 3.39 -9.53
N ARG A 105 11.04 4.34 -10.46
CA ARG A 105 11.21 4.05 -11.89
C ARG A 105 12.37 3.11 -12.15
N LYS A 106 13.53 3.39 -11.55
CA LYS A 106 14.72 2.53 -11.64
C LYS A 106 14.42 1.10 -11.21
N CYS A 107 13.73 0.91 -10.08
CA CYS A 107 13.36 -0.40 -9.58
C CYS A 107 12.36 -1.10 -10.49
N ALA A 108 11.32 -0.41 -10.96
CA ALA A 108 10.32 -0.98 -11.86
C ALA A 108 10.89 -1.38 -13.23
N ASP A 109 11.91 -0.65 -13.72
CA ASP A 109 12.60 -1.01 -14.96
C ASP A 109 13.55 -2.19 -14.82
N ASN A 110 13.94 -2.54 -13.59
CA ASN A 110 14.89 -3.62 -13.27
C ASN A 110 14.29 -4.63 -12.28
N PRO A 111 13.15 -5.29 -12.61
CA PRO A 111 12.53 -6.25 -11.71
C PRO A 111 13.44 -7.46 -11.50
N PRO A 112 13.43 -8.11 -10.33
CA PRO A 112 14.16 -9.32 -10.09
C PRO A 112 13.71 -10.45 -11.03
N LYS A 113 14.63 -11.34 -11.37
CA LYS A 113 14.33 -12.50 -12.23
C LYS A 113 13.21 -13.34 -11.61
N GLY A 114 12.16 -13.60 -12.38
CA GLY A 114 11.01 -14.40 -11.96
C GLY A 114 9.80 -13.59 -11.47
N LEU A 115 9.92 -12.28 -11.31
CA LEU A 115 8.76 -11.43 -10.97
C LEU A 115 7.89 -11.08 -12.19
N GLY A 116 8.48 -11.03 -13.39
CA GLY A 116 7.79 -10.60 -14.60
C GLY A 116 7.82 -9.07 -14.79
N VAL A 117 6.70 -8.50 -15.24
CA VAL A 117 6.59 -7.05 -15.49
C VAL A 117 6.31 -6.33 -14.19
N SER A 118 7.10 -5.31 -13.87
CA SER A 118 6.80 -4.34 -12.82
C SER A 118 6.31 -3.02 -13.43
N LEU A 119 5.37 -2.38 -12.72
CA LEU A 119 4.84 -1.07 -13.06
C LEU A 119 5.25 -0.07 -11.97
N MET A 120 5.59 1.15 -12.37
CA MET A 120 5.87 2.24 -11.44
C MET A 120 4.62 3.09 -11.25
N ALA A 121 4.19 3.26 -10.01
CA ALA A 121 3.11 4.15 -9.64
C ALA A 121 3.63 5.46 -9.06
N GLY A 122 3.12 6.61 -9.59
CA GLY A 122 3.15 7.85 -8.84
C GLY A 122 2.15 7.79 -7.69
N ASN A 123 2.39 8.53 -6.61
CA ASN A 123 1.52 8.50 -5.45
C ASN A 123 1.13 9.90 -5.00
N ILE A 124 -0.17 10.09 -4.76
CA ILE A 124 -0.74 11.22 -4.03
C ILE A 124 -1.64 10.69 -2.91
N SER A 125 -1.79 11.46 -1.85
CA SER A 125 -2.57 11.04 -0.67
C SER A 125 -3.43 12.16 -0.13
N ASN A 126 -4.25 11.87 0.89
CA ASN A 126 -5.04 12.89 1.57
C ASN A 126 -4.18 14.12 1.97
N SER A 127 -4.76 15.30 1.85
CA SER A 127 -4.04 16.57 2.10
C SER A 127 -3.92 16.94 3.56
N ASN A 128 -4.73 16.34 4.42
CA ASN A 128 -4.95 16.69 5.83
C ASN A 128 -5.59 18.07 6.09
N ILE A 129 -5.93 18.83 5.05
CA ILE A 129 -6.53 20.18 5.17
C ILE A 129 -7.85 20.33 4.42
N TRP A 130 -8.36 19.24 3.82
CA TRP A 130 -9.61 19.29 3.06
C TRP A 130 -10.80 19.80 3.90
N GLU A 131 -11.56 20.75 3.34
CA GLU A 131 -12.80 21.28 3.91
C GLU A 131 -13.89 21.33 2.83
N ASN A 132 -15.02 20.64 3.06
CA ASN A 132 -16.09 20.50 2.05
C ASN A 132 -16.73 21.81 1.61
N ASN A 133 -16.82 22.80 2.49
CA ASN A 133 -17.50 24.06 2.22
C ASN A 133 -16.54 25.24 2.07
N ASN A 134 -15.29 24.99 1.72
CA ASN A 134 -14.26 26.00 1.59
C ASN A 134 -13.60 25.94 0.19
N PRO A 135 -14.12 26.71 -0.81
CA PRO A 135 -13.60 26.68 -2.16
C PRO A 135 -12.12 27.06 -2.28
N GLU A 136 -11.63 27.91 -1.38
CA GLU A 136 -10.21 28.32 -1.37
C GLU A 136 -9.31 27.14 -0.99
N ILE A 137 -9.66 26.44 0.09
CA ILE A 137 -8.92 25.22 0.51
C ILE A 137 -9.02 24.12 -0.56
N GLN A 138 -10.19 23.93 -1.15
CA GLN A 138 -10.37 22.95 -2.23
C GLN A 138 -9.49 23.27 -3.44
N ALA A 139 -9.41 24.53 -3.84
CA ALA A 139 -8.53 24.97 -4.93
C ALA A 139 -7.04 24.75 -4.58
N LYS A 140 -6.65 25.07 -3.34
CA LYS A 140 -5.29 24.82 -2.82
C LYS A 140 -4.95 23.32 -2.89
N VAL A 141 -5.84 22.44 -2.42
CA VAL A 141 -5.63 20.98 -2.44
C VAL A 141 -5.54 20.44 -3.87
N LYS A 142 -6.43 20.87 -4.76
CA LYS A 142 -6.35 20.52 -6.20
C LYS A 142 -5.01 20.94 -6.82
N SER A 143 -4.50 22.12 -6.48
CA SER A 143 -3.18 22.59 -6.94
C SER A 143 -2.05 21.68 -6.43
N MET A 144 -2.11 21.22 -5.16
CA MET A 144 -1.14 20.29 -4.60
C MET A 144 -1.16 18.94 -5.34
N PHE A 145 -2.35 18.40 -5.62
CA PHE A 145 -2.47 17.17 -6.40
C PHE A 145 -1.93 17.35 -7.83
N ALA A 146 -2.27 18.44 -8.49
CA ALA A 146 -1.84 18.73 -9.85
C ALA A 146 -0.29 18.79 -9.96
N GLU A 147 0.40 19.43 -9.00
CA GLU A 147 1.86 19.52 -9.03
C GLU A 147 2.51 18.13 -8.83
N MET A 148 2.03 17.32 -7.89
CA MET A 148 2.56 15.98 -7.66
C MET A 148 2.30 15.03 -8.84
N VAL A 149 1.11 15.08 -9.42
CA VAL A 149 0.76 14.31 -10.63
C VAL A 149 1.62 14.73 -11.83
N LYS A 150 1.89 16.04 -11.97
CA LYS A 150 2.80 16.54 -13.00
C LYS A 150 4.20 15.95 -12.86
N TRP A 151 4.79 15.98 -11.67
CA TRP A 151 6.12 15.40 -11.45
C TRP A 151 6.13 13.89 -11.71
N ALA A 152 5.11 13.16 -11.26
CA ALA A 152 4.99 11.72 -11.52
C ALA A 152 4.93 11.42 -13.04
N LYS A 153 4.17 12.21 -13.80
CA LYS A 153 4.11 12.08 -15.27
C LYS A 153 5.44 12.38 -15.94
N GLU A 154 6.14 13.44 -15.53
CA GLU A 154 7.46 13.82 -16.05
C GLU A 154 8.51 12.74 -15.76
N GLU A 155 8.47 12.12 -14.57
CA GLU A 155 9.35 11.00 -14.19
C GLU A 155 8.80 9.63 -14.66
N LYS A 156 7.84 9.63 -15.59
CA LYS A 156 7.35 8.47 -16.36
C LYS A 156 6.62 7.42 -15.53
N ALA A 157 5.77 7.83 -14.61
CA ALA A 157 4.85 6.93 -13.93
C ALA A 157 3.96 6.20 -14.97
N ASP A 158 3.73 4.90 -14.74
CA ASP A 158 2.83 4.10 -15.57
C ASP A 158 1.35 4.39 -15.23
N PHE A 159 1.06 4.79 -13.99
CA PHE A 159 -0.25 5.21 -13.46
C PHE A 159 -0.09 5.98 -12.14
N ILE A 160 -1.18 6.52 -11.61
CA ILE A 160 -1.19 7.24 -10.33
C ILE A 160 -2.08 6.53 -9.33
N ILE A 161 -1.56 6.35 -8.11
CA ILE A 161 -2.33 5.96 -6.93
C ILE A 161 -2.70 7.22 -6.17
N GLY A 162 -4.00 7.44 -5.98
CA GLY A 162 -4.54 8.37 -5.00
C GLY A 162 -5.07 7.56 -3.82
N GLU A 163 -4.44 7.68 -2.66
CA GLU A 163 -4.69 6.78 -1.55
C GLU A 163 -5.09 7.47 -0.25
N THR A 164 -5.73 6.68 0.62
CA THR A 164 -5.99 7.02 2.03
C THR A 164 -6.87 8.26 2.19
N PHE A 165 -7.81 8.46 1.28
CA PHE A 165 -8.81 9.52 1.40
C PHE A 165 -9.89 9.13 2.40
N TYR A 166 -10.16 10.04 3.35
CA TYR A 166 -11.23 9.89 4.34
C TYR A 166 -12.36 10.92 4.15
N TYR A 167 -12.24 11.82 3.15
CA TYR A 167 -13.31 12.60 2.55
C TYR A 167 -13.57 12.13 1.13
N ALA A 168 -14.83 11.90 0.77
CA ALA A 168 -15.20 11.46 -0.58
C ALA A 168 -14.91 12.55 -1.62
N GLU A 169 -15.26 13.81 -1.31
CA GLU A 169 -15.04 14.92 -2.23
C GLU A 169 -13.55 15.20 -2.47
N GLU A 170 -12.67 14.98 -1.49
CA GLU A 170 -11.23 15.04 -1.70
C GLU A 170 -10.74 13.94 -2.67
N ALA A 171 -11.26 12.72 -2.54
CA ALA A 171 -10.96 11.64 -3.47
C ALA A 171 -11.45 11.95 -4.90
N PHE A 172 -12.62 12.60 -5.05
CA PHE A 172 -13.12 13.04 -6.36
C PHE A 172 -12.22 14.12 -6.95
N ALA A 173 -11.77 15.07 -6.14
CA ALA A 173 -10.84 16.12 -6.58
C ALA A 173 -9.48 15.54 -7.00
N ALA A 174 -8.96 14.55 -6.27
CA ALA A 174 -7.73 13.84 -6.64
C ALA A 174 -7.87 13.12 -7.98
N LEU A 175 -8.98 12.40 -8.18
CA LEU A 175 -9.26 11.73 -9.45
C LEU A 175 -9.35 12.72 -10.62
N GLU A 176 -9.98 13.87 -10.42
CA GLU A 176 -10.06 14.94 -11.44
C GLU A 176 -8.66 15.36 -11.92
N GLU A 177 -7.73 15.60 -10.99
CA GLU A 177 -6.37 16.01 -11.33
C GLU A 177 -5.56 14.88 -11.99
N ILE A 178 -5.73 13.64 -11.55
CA ILE A 178 -5.11 12.48 -12.21
C ILE A 178 -5.59 12.36 -13.66
N LYS A 179 -6.89 12.47 -13.89
CA LYS A 179 -7.47 12.35 -15.25
C LYS A 179 -6.98 13.44 -16.21
N LYS A 180 -6.75 14.66 -15.74
CA LYS A 180 -6.13 15.73 -16.54
C LYS A 180 -4.73 15.36 -17.05
N SER A 181 -4.02 14.49 -16.34
CA SER A 181 -2.71 14.00 -16.78
C SER A 181 -2.77 12.99 -17.93
N GLY A 182 -3.90 12.33 -18.13
CA GLY A 182 -4.09 11.23 -19.07
C GLY A 182 -3.52 9.88 -18.59
N LEU A 183 -3.03 9.79 -17.35
CA LEU A 183 -2.56 8.53 -16.76
C LEU A 183 -3.72 7.74 -16.17
N PRO A 184 -3.65 6.39 -16.15
CA PRO A 184 -4.59 5.56 -15.42
C PRO A 184 -4.58 5.86 -13.92
N SER A 185 -5.72 5.61 -13.26
CA SER A 185 -5.96 5.96 -11.86
C SER A 185 -6.30 4.76 -10.99
N VAL A 186 -5.70 4.69 -9.81
CA VAL A 186 -6.14 3.84 -8.70
C VAL A 186 -6.55 4.77 -7.57
N ILE A 187 -7.81 4.74 -7.14
CA ILE A 187 -8.29 5.57 -6.03
C ILE A 187 -8.76 4.68 -4.89
N THR A 188 -8.13 4.85 -3.72
CA THR A 188 -8.50 4.11 -2.52
C THR A 188 -8.90 5.05 -1.39
N ILE A 189 -9.97 4.66 -0.70
CA ILE A 189 -10.53 5.39 0.43
C ILE A 189 -10.31 4.64 1.74
N SER A 190 -10.24 5.38 2.82
CA SER A 190 -9.92 4.86 4.16
C SER A 190 -10.97 5.32 5.18
N PRO A 191 -12.13 4.65 5.25
CA PRO A 191 -13.18 5.05 6.18
C PRO A 191 -12.77 4.81 7.63
N MET A 192 -12.85 5.88 8.45
CA MET A 192 -12.53 5.83 9.87
C MET A 192 -13.70 5.28 10.70
N GLY A 193 -14.92 5.68 10.33
CA GLY A 193 -16.15 5.29 11.03
C GLY A 193 -16.83 4.06 10.41
N GLU A 194 -18.02 3.78 10.88
CA GLU A 194 -18.88 2.74 10.31
C GLU A 194 -19.52 3.23 9.01
N ASN A 195 -19.21 2.57 7.91
CA ASN A 195 -19.85 2.74 6.59
C ASN A 195 -19.94 4.18 6.04
N LYS A 196 -19.20 5.15 6.61
CA LYS A 196 -19.26 6.55 6.17
C LYS A 196 -17.88 7.19 6.08
N MET A 197 -17.74 8.04 5.07
CA MET A 197 -16.68 9.02 4.94
C MET A 197 -16.96 10.21 5.87
N ARG A 198 -15.96 11.04 6.12
CA ARG A 198 -16.11 12.22 7.02
C ARG A 198 -17.09 13.27 6.52
N ASP A 199 -17.34 13.31 5.23
CA ASP A 199 -18.30 14.21 4.55
C ASP A 199 -19.68 13.58 4.35
N GLY A 200 -19.95 12.44 5.00
CA GLY A 200 -21.28 11.84 5.09
C GLY A 200 -21.63 10.83 4.01
N TYR A 201 -20.88 10.77 2.90
CA TYR A 201 -21.06 9.72 1.90
C TYR A 201 -20.85 8.33 2.50
N THR A 202 -21.64 7.36 2.12
CA THR A 202 -21.33 5.96 2.44
C THR A 202 -20.12 5.49 1.61
N ILE A 203 -19.45 4.45 2.09
CA ILE A 203 -18.34 3.81 1.36
C ILE A 203 -18.79 3.41 -0.05
N LEU A 204 -19.99 2.82 -0.15
CA LEU A 204 -20.50 2.35 -1.43
C LEU A 204 -20.86 3.50 -2.39
N GLU A 205 -21.49 4.57 -1.90
CA GLU A 205 -21.77 5.77 -2.69
C GLU A 205 -20.47 6.40 -3.20
N THR A 206 -19.44 6.52 -2.36
CA THR A 206 -18.14 7.06 -2.73
C THR A 206 -17.52 6.22 -3.85
N CYS A 207 -17.48 4.90 -3.69
CA CYS A 207 -16.91 4.00 -4.69
C CYS A 207 -17.67 4.04 -6.02
N LYS A 208 -19.01 4.07 -5.99
CA LYS A 208 -19.84 4.23 -7.21
C LYS A 208 -19.56 5.54 -7.91
N LYS A 209 -19.46 6.61 -7.16
CA LYS A 209 -19.18 7.96 -7.72
C LYS A 209 -17.80 8.02 -8.36
N LEU A 210 -16.78 7.42 -7.74
CA LEU A 210 -15.44 7.31 -8.33
C LEU A 210 -15.47 6.51 -9.64
N GLU A 211 -16.21 5.40 -9.71
CA GLU A 211 -16.42 4.65 -10.95
C GLU A 211 -17.12 5.50 -12.02
N GLU A 212 -18.21 6.20 -11.67
CA GLU A 212 -18.93 7.10 -12.58
C GLU A 212 -18.05 8.21 -13.12
N LEU A 213 -17.16 8.76 -12.29
CA LEU A 213 -16.16 9.75 -12.66
C LEU A 213 -15.03 9.17 -13.51
N GLY A 214 -15.00 7.85 -13.69
CA GLY A 214 -14.11 7.12 -14.58
C GLY A 214 -12.76 6.77 -13.97
N ALA A 215 -12.72 6.42 -12.69
CA ALA A 215 -11.57 5.77 -12.09
C ALA A 215 -11.37 4.36 -12.67
N ASP A 216 -10.12 3.97 -12.96
CA ASP A 216 -9.83 2.64 -13.51
C ASP A 216 -9.88 1.55 -12.44
N VAL A 217 -9.43 1.87 -11.24
CA VAL A 217 -9.47 1.01 -10.06
C VAL A 217 -9.98 1.79 -8.86
N VAL A 218 -10.92 1.22 -8.12
CA VAL A 218 -11.51 1.83 -6.93
C VAL A 218 -11.47 0.82 -5.78
N GLY A 219 -11.18 1.26 -4.57
CA GLY A 219 -11.20 0.33 -3.44
C GLY A 219 -10.87 0.94 -2.10
N LEU A 220 -10.40 0.09 -1.21
CA LEU A 220 -10.05 0.47 0.16
C LEU A 220 -8.58 0.19 0.43
N ASN A 221 -7.94 1.12 1.13
CA ASN A 221 -6.61 0.88 1.72
C ASN A 221 -6.55 1.40 3.16
N CYS A 222 -5.53 0.98 3.87
CA CYS A 222 -5.15 1.49 5.19
C CYS A 222 -6.29 1.41 6.25
N PHE A 223 -6.04 1.96 7.41
CA PHE A 223 -6.87 2.08 8.62
C PHE A 223 -7.45 0.75 9.13
N ARG A 224 -8.07 -0.05 8.29
CA ARG A 224 -8.75 -1.31 8.66
C ARG A 224 -7.87 -2.50 8.36
N GLY A 225 -7.84 -3.45 9.28
CA GLY A 225 -7.23 -4.76 9.06
C GLY A 225 -8.13 -5.69 8.23
N PRO A 226 -7.64 -6.90 7.93
CA PRO A 226 -8.37 -7.87 7.11
C PRO A 226 -9.82 -8.11 7.53
N ALA A 227 -10.04 -8.37 8.81
CA ALA A 227 -11.36 -8.72 9.33
C ALA A 227 -12.40 -7.60 9.17
N THR A 228 -12.00 -6.34 9.32
CA THR A 228 -12.92 -5.20 9.27
C THR A 228 -12.98 -4.53 7.89
N MET A 229 -12.05 -4.84 6.98
CA MET A 229 -12.10 -4.39 5.59
C MET A 229 -12.91 -5.33 4.69
N LEU A 230 -12.77 -6.64 4.87
CA LEU A 230 -13.35 -7.66 4.01
C LEU A 230 -14.87 -7.53 3.76
N PRO A 231 -15.72 -7.22 4.77
CA PRO A 231 -17.15 -7.04 4.54
C PRO A 231 -17.45 -5.95 3.49
N TYR A 232 -16.75 -4.82 3.55
CA TYR A 232 -16.93 -3.72 2.59
C TYR A 232 -16.43 -4.09 1.19
N ILE A 233 -15.30 -4.81 1.09
CA ILE A 233 -14.83 -5.29 -0.21
C ILE A 233 -15.85 -6.22 -0.86
N LYS A 234 -16.50 -7.09 -0.08
CA LYS A 234 -17.59 -7.96 -0.58
C LYS A 234 -18.77 -7.15 -1.13
N GLU A 235 -19.16 -6.08 -0.47
CA GLU A 235 -20.24 -5.20 -0.92
C GLU A 235 -19.85 -4.41 -2.18
N ILE A 236 -18.68 -3.77 -2.17
CA ILE A 236 -18.17 -3.01 -3.30
C ILE A 236 -18.05 -3.88 -4.54
N ARG A 237 -17.49 -5.09 -4.41
CA ARG A 237 -17.27 -5.99 -5.55
C ARG A 237 -18.56 -6.46 -6.22
N LYS A 238 -19.67 -6.55 -5.48
CA LYS A 238 -20.99 -6.92 -6.05
C LYS A 238 -21.56 -5.85 -6.97
N VAL A 239 -21.15 -4.60 -6.79
CA VAL A 239 -21.83 -3.45 -7.40
C VAL A 239 -20.97 -2.79 -8.48
N LEU A 240 -19.66 -2.66 -8.25
CA LEU A 240 -18.75 -2.00 -9.20
C LEU A 240 -18.46 -2.90 -10.41
N LYS A 241 -18.35 -2.25 -11.57
CA LYS A 241 -17.91 -2.86 -12.83
C LYS A 241 -16.43 -2.68 -13.06
N CYS A 242 -15.86 -1.56 -12.56
CA CYS A 242 -14.43 -1.31 -12.62
C CYS A 242 -13.64 -2.30 -11.76
N HIS A 243 -12.33 -2.20 -11.82
CA HIS A 243 -11.47 -3.03 -10.99
C HIS A 243 -11.50 -2.58 -9.53
N VAL A 244 -11.39 -3.55 -8.61
CA VAL A 244 -11.42 -3.28 -7.17
C VAL A 244 -10.06 -3.51 -6.56
N ALA A 245 -9.67 -2.59 -5.65
CA ALA A 245 -8.45 -2.66 -4.85
C ALA A 245 -8.76 -3.01 -3.38
N ALA A 246 -7.90 -3.83 -2.76
CA ALA A 246 -8.01 -4.22 -1.36
C ALA A 246 -6.62 -4.28 -0.70
N LEU A 247 -6.32 -3.30 0.17
CA LEU A 247 -5.01 -3.15 0.81
C LEU A 247 -5.18 -2.86 2.32
N PRO A 248 -5.51 -3.86 3.15
CA PRO A 248 -5.65 -3.67 4.59
C PRO A 248 -4.33 -3.32 5.26
N VAL A 249 -4.39 -2.76 6.47
CA VAL A 249 -3.24 -2.78 7.37
C VAL A 249 -3.08 -4.18 7.97
N PRO A 250 -1.85 -4.67 8.23
CA PRO A 250 -1.64 -6.00 8.76
C PRO A 250 -1.85 -6.06 10.28
N TYR A 251 -2.97 -5.55 10.78
CA TYR A 251 -3.30 -5.55 12.21
C TYR A 251 -4.66 -6.18 12.49
N ARG A 252 -4.79 -6.82 13.66
CA ARG A 252 -6.02 -7.50 14.10
C ARG A 252 -7.03 -6.49 14.61
N THR A 253 -7.72 -5.83 13.67
CA THR A 253 -8.84 -4.94 13.99
C THR A 253 -10.11 -5.74 14.26
N THR A 254 -10.98 -5.21 15.13
CA THR A 254 -12.24 -5.84 15.54
C THR A 254 -13.42 -4.92 15.25
N LYS A 255 -14.63 -5.39 15.46
CA LYS A 255 -15.82 -4.56 15.32
C LYS A 255 -15.83 -3.38 16.31
N GLU A 256 -15.33 -3.61 17.52
CA GLU A 256 -15.20 -2.61 18.59
C GLU A 256 -14.06 -1.62 18.29
N HIS A 257 -13.00 -2.10 17.67
CA HIS A 257 -11.81 -1.34 17.28
C HIS A 257 -11.55 -1.53 15.78
N PRO A 258 -12.35 -0.90 14.92
CA PRO A 258 -12.35 -1.20 13.49
C PRO A 258 -11.14 -0.66 12.74
N THR A 259 -10.36 0.24 13.35
CA THR A 259 -9.15 0.81 12.77
C THR A 259 -7.94 0.62 13.68
N PHE A 260 -6.76 0.63 13.10
CA PHE A 260 -5.50 0.42 13.85
C PHE A 260 -5.13 1.56 14.80
N PHE A 261 -5.75 2.72 14.70
CA PHE A 261 -5.48 3.87 15.59
C PHE A 261 -5.88 3.65 17.04
N ASN A 262 -6.86 2.78 17.28
CA ASN A 262 -7.49 2.59 18.59
C ASN A 262 -7.37 1.17 19.13
N LEU A 263 -6.45 0.38 18.56
CA LEU A 263 -6.23 -0.98 19.05
C LEU A 263 -5.65 -0.94 20.47
N PRO A 264 -6.28 -1.61 21.43
CA PRO A 264 -5.77 -1.68 22.79
C PRO A 264 -4.63 -2.71 22.88
N ASP A 265 -3.65 -2.44 23.71
CA ASP A 265 -2.76 -3.47 24.20
C ASP A 265 -3.34 -4.09 25.47
N ASN A 266 -3.88 -5.28 25.36
CA ASN A 266 -4.48 -6.02 26.48
C ASN A 266 -3.45 -6.49 27.53
N ASN A 267 -2.15 -6.42 27.20
CA ASN A 267 -1.07 -6.82 28.10
C ASN A 267 -0.53 -5.67 28.95
N GLY A 268 -1.14 -4.48 28.86
CA GLY A 268 -0.79 -3.35 29.72
C GLY A 268 0.57 -2.73 29.38
N CYS A 269 0.90 -2.61 28.12
CA CYS A 269 2.09 -1.93 27.67
C CYS A 269 2.16 -0.49 28.23
N ASN A 270 3.23 -0.15 28.92
CA ASN A 270 3.58 1.22 29.28
C ASN A 270 4.16 1.99 28.10
N CYS A 271 3.49 1.92 26.96
CA CYS A 271 3.96 2.51 25.72
C CYS A 271 4.01 4.05 25.86
N PRO A 272 5.08 4.70 25.45
CA PRO A 272 5.24 6.15 25.57
C PRO A 272 4.38 6.93 24.56
N SER A 273 3.49 6.25 23.83
CA SER A 273 2.58 6.89 22.87
C SER A 273 1.65 7.88 23.57
N PRO A 274 1.35 9.03 22.97
CA PRO A 274 0.38 9.97 23.51
C PRO A 274 -0.94 9.29 23.83
N HIS A 275 -1.46 9.53 25.04
CA HIS A 275 -2.74 8.98 25.52
C HIS A 275 -2.78 7.44 25.75
N GLY A 276 -1.64 6.77 25.93
CA GLY A 276 -1.59 5.33 26.22
C GLY A 276 -2.06 4.44 25.07
N ARG A 277 -2.00 4.92 23.84
CA ARG A 277 -2.36 4.15 22.63
C ARG A 277 -1.15 3.42 22.06
N THR A 278 -1.37 2.27 21.46
CA THR A 278 -0.32 1.51 20.79
C THR A 278 0.15 2.16 19.48
N PHE A 279 -0.74 2.88 18.80
CA PHE A 279 -0.43 3.59 17.56
C PHE A 279 0.45 4.83 17.84
N PRO A 280 1.50 5.08 17.06
CA PRO A 280 1.98 4.25 15.95
C PRO A 280 3.15 3.29 16.29
N THR A 281 3.78 3.41 17.47
CA THR A 281 5.12 2.83 17.74
C THR A 281 5.13 1.55 18.57
N ALA A 282 3.97 1.06 19.03
CA ALA A 282 3.87 -0.13 19.88
C ALA A 282 2.86 -1.15 19.34
N MET A 283 2.81 -1.32 18.02
CA MET A 283 1.78 -2.10 17.35
C MET A 283 2.21 -3.53 17.01
N ASP A 284 3.47 -3.89 17.22
CA ASP A 284 4.01 -5.18 16.82
C ASP A 284 3.24 -6.39 17.40
N PRO A 285 2.81 -6.40 18.68
CA PRO A 285 2.04 -7.50 19.26
C PRO A 285 0.65 -7.69 18.63
N LEU A 286 0.14 -6.64 17.95
CA LEU A 286 -1.19 -6.61 17.35
C LEU A 286 -1.18 -7.00 15.87
N GLN A 287 0.01 -7.26 15.32
CA GLN A 287 0.19 -7.56 13.92
C GLN A 287 -0.39 -8.92 13.55
N CYS A 288 -1.08 -8.99 12.42
CA CYS A 288 -1.48 -10.25 11.79
C CYS A 288 -0.25 -11.08 11.43
N ASN A 289 -0.32 -12.38 11.63
CA ASN A 289 0.69 -13.24 11.04
C ASN A 289 0.50 -13.34 9.51
N ARG A 290 1.50 -13.88 8.82
CA ARG A 290 1.48 -13.99 7.36
C ARG A 290 0.27 -14.78 6.83
N TYR A 291 -0.17 -15.80 7.52
CA TYR A 291 -1.28 -16.66 7.08
C TYR A 291 -2.64 -15.97 7.20
N GLU A 292 -2.83 -15.10 8.17
CA GLU A 292 -4.04 -14.27 8.27
C GLU A 292 -4.14 -13.33 7.05
N ILE A 293 -3.01 -12.76 6.61
CA ILE A 293 -2.92 -11.94 5.41
C ILE A 293 -3.14 -12.78 4.14
N GLY A 294 -2.54 -13.97 4.07
CA GLY A 294 -2.75 -14.90 2.96
C GLY A 294 -4.20 -15.33 2.80
N ASN A 295 -4.89 -15.64 3.90
CA ASN A 295 -6.30 -15.99 3.89
C ASN A 295 -7.16 -14.83 3.35
N PHE A 296 -6.90 -13.61 3.80
CA PHE A 296 -7.57 -12.42 3.26
C PHE A 296 -7.31 -12.28 1.76
N ALA A 297 -6.05 -12.36 1.34
CA ALA A 297 -5.67 -12.21 -0.07
C ALA A 297 -6.38 -13.25 -0.96
N LYS A 298 -6.42 -14.51 -0.51
CA LYS A 298 -7.12 -15.57 -1.23
C LYS A 298 -8.62 -15.27 -1.32
N GLU A 299 -9.26 -14.86 -0.22
CA GLU A 299 -10.70 -14.61 -0.19
C GLU A 299 -11.08 -13.45 -1.13
N VAL A 300 -10.36 -12.34 -1.10
CA VAL A 300 -10.65 -11.22 -2.01
C VAL A 300 -10.34 -11.57 -3.46
N PHE A 301 -9.30 -12.38 -3.72
CA PHE A 301 -8.97 -12.84 -5.05
C PHE A 301 -10.07 -13.75 -5.64
N ASP A 302 -10.62 -14.65 -4.84
CA ASP A 302 -11.73 -15.53 -5.22
C ASP A 302 -13.01 -14.73 -5.53
N LEU A 303 -13.17 -13.52 -4.97
CA LEU A 303 -14.24 -12.56 -5.32
C LEU A 303 -13.95 -11.81 -6.64
N GLY A 304 -12.82 -12.03 -7.28
CA GLY A 304 -12.41 -11.35 -8.52
C GLY A 304 -11.69 -10.02 -8.32
N VAL A 305 -11.24 -9.71 -7.11
CA VAL A 305 -10.34 -8.58 -6.85
C VAL A 305 -8.94 -8.94 -7.36
N LYS A 306 -8.35 -8.07 -8.20
CA LYS A 306 -7.03 -8.32 -8.80
C LYS A 306 -5.97 -7.29 -8.40
N TYR A 307 -6.34 -6.22 -7.73
CA TYR A 307 -5.39 -5.26 -7.13
C TYR A 307 -5.38 -5.50 -5.63
N ILE A 308 -4.37 -6.23 -5.17
CA ILE A 308 -4.29 -6.70 -3.78
C ILE A 308 -2.96 -6.25 -3.19
N GLY A 309 -2.98 -5.86 -1.93
CA GLY A 309 -1.74 -5.47 -1.26
C GLY A 309 -1.90 -5.41 0.23
N VAL A 310 -0.94 -4.79 0.88
CA VAL A 310 -0.96 -4.53 2.32
C VAL A 310 -0.39 -3.14 2.56
N CYS A 311 -1.11 -2.33 3.33
CA CYS A 311 -0.77 -0.96 3.62
C CYS A 311 0.15 -0.83 4.86
N CYS A 312 0.03 0.26 5.59
CA CYS A 312 0.87 0.63 6.74
C CYS A 312 1.14 -0.53 7.71
N GLY A 313 2.42 -0.81 7.98
CA GLY A 313 2.85 -1.94 8.79
C GLY A 313 3.19 -3.21 7.99
N ALA A 314 2.96 -3.22 6.67
CA ALA A 314 3.35 -4.34 5.82
C ALA A 314 4.87 -4.52 5.79
N SER A 315 5.29 -5.77 5.92
CA SER A 315 6.67 -6.22 5.70
C SER A 315 6.74 -7.14 4.48
N PRO A 316 7.93 -7.39 3.92
CA PRO A 316 8.08 -8.29 2.77
C PRO A 316 7.47 -9.68 2.97
N MET A 317 7.43 -10.20 4.20
CA MET A 317 6.80 -11.49 4.50
C MET A 317 5.29 -11.51 4.22
N HIS A 318 4.58 -10.39 4.46
CA HIS A 318 3.15 -10.27 4.17
C HIS A 318 2.90 -10.26 2.66
N ILE A 319 3.72 -9.53 1.92
CA ILE A 319 3.62 -9.44 0.45
C ILE A 319 3.90 -10.79 -0.21
N ARG A 320 4.88 -11.55 0.30
CA ARG A 320 5.14 -12.91 -0.19
C ARG A 320 3.92 -13.80 0.02
N GLU A 321 3.32 -13.74 1.18
CA GLU A 321 2.15 -14.56 1.49
C GLU A 321 0.93 -14.16 0.64
N VAL A 322 0.71 -12.86 0.37
CA VAL A 322 -0.31 -12.41 -0.59
C VAL A 322 -0.08 -13.08 -1.95
N ALA A 323 1.15 -13.04 -2.47
CA ALA A 323 1.45 -13.64 -3.76
C ALA A 323 1.25 -15.16 -3.79
N GLU A 324 1.76 -15.86 -2.78
CA GLU A 324 1.68 -17.32 -2.70
C GLU A 324 0.23 -17.81 -2.48
N ALA A 325 -0.57 -17.10 -1.68
CA ALA A 325 -1.96 -17.45 -1.41
C ALA A 325 -2.87 -17.37 -2.64
N ILE A 326 -2.54 -16.49 -3.59
CA ILE A 326 -3.28 -16.38 -4.86
C ILE A 326 -2.63 -17.22 -5.99
N GLY A 327 -1.72 -18.12 -5.65
CA GLY A 327 -1.12 -19.10 -6.56
C GLY A 327 0.08 -18.61 -7.37
N LEU A 328 0.64 -17.43 -7.08
CA LEU A 328 1.82 -16.92 -7.75
C LEU A 328 3.10 -17.53 -7.16
N ARG A 329 4.10 -17.75 -8.03
CA ARG A 329 5.46 -18.09 -7.62
C ARG A 329 6.36 -16.90 -7.87
N VAL A 330 6.83 -16.30 -6.78
CA VAL A 330 7.68 -15.11 -6.78
C VAL A 330 9.12 -15.47 -6.43
N PRO A 331 10.11 -14.60 -6.63
CA PRO A 331 11.52 -14.90 -6.33
C PRO A 331 11.74 -15.44 -4.92
N ALA A 332 11.02 -14.90 -3.91
CA ALA A 332 11.11 -15.35 -2.52
C ALA A 332 10.50 -16.74 -2.26
N SER A 333 9.64 -17.27 -3.16
CA SER A 333 8.95 -18.55 -2.94
C SER A 333 9.90 -19.75 -2.87
N ARG A 334 11.11 -19.62 -3.40
CA ARG A 334 12.15 -20.66 -3.24
C ARG A 334 12.57 -20.90 -1.79
N PHE A 335 12.31 -19.91 -0.92
CA PHE A 335 12.62 -19.95 0.49
C PHE A 335 11.38 -20.24 1.36
N ARG A 336 10.31 -20.77 0.75
CA ARG A 336 9.16 -21.22 1.50
C ARG A 336 9.58 -22.24 2.54
N GLU A 337 8.91 -22.18 3.69
CA GLU A 337 9.19 -23.05 4.81
C GLU A 337 9.10 -24.54 4.44
N ASN A 338 10.14 -25.29 4.81
CA ASN A 338 10.17 -26.74 4.73
C ASN A 338 10.68 -27.30 6.05
N MET A 339 9.74 -27.65 6.91
CA MET A 339 10.02 -28.15 8.24
C MET A 339 10.53 -29.59 8.25
N SER A 340 10.54 -30.32 7.12
CA SER A 340 10.98 -31.72 7.08
C SER A 340 12.40 -31.93 7.62
N LYS A 341 13.25 -30.91 7.49
CA LYS A 341 14.65 -30.93 7.97
C LYS A 341 14.89 -30.15 9.24
N HIS A 342 13.83 -29.68 9.91
CA HIS A 342 13.98 -29.00 11.18
C HIS A 342 14.55 -29.95 12.23
N PHE A 343 15.56 -29.52 12.97
CA PHE A 343 16.35 -30.43 13.84
C PHE A 343 15.52 -31.08 14.94
N MET A 344 14.46 -30.43 15.47
CA MET A 344 13.58 -31.00 16.50
C MET A 344 12.29 -31.61 15.88
N TYR A 345 11.63 -30.91 14.98
CA TYR A 345 10.29 -31.29 14.52
C TYR A 345 10.28 -31.93 13.12
N GLY A 346 11.44 -32.07 12.50
CA GLY A 346 11.54 -32.58 11.13
C GLY A 346 11.28 -34.08 11.00
N SER A 347 10.74 -34.47 9.85
CA SER A 347 10.46 -35.85 9.51
C SER A 347 11.62 -36.56 8.77
N ASP A 348 12.66 -35.84 8.38
CA ASP A 348 13.78 -36.40 7.61
C ASP A 348 14.50 -37.50 8.43
N LYS A 349 14.77 -38.65 7.81
CA LYS A 349 15.42 -39.81 8.42
C LYS A 349 16.86 -39.52 8.87
N LYS A 350 17.51 -38.51 8.29
CA LYS A 350 18.87 -38.10 8.65
C LYS A 350 18.96 -37.35 9.98
N ILE A 351 17.84 -36.86 10.52
CA ILE A 351 17.81 -36.16 11.80
C ILE A 351 18.03 -37.17 12.92
N PRO A 352 19.01 -36.95 13.82
CA PRO A 352 19.27 -37.87 14.95
C PRO A 352 18.05 -38.09 15.83
N LYS A 353 17.86 -39.29 16.29
CA LYS A 353 16.68 -39.72 17.08
C LYS A 353 16.52 -38.88 18.36
N HIS A 354 17.60 -38.64 19.10
CA HIS A 354 17.58 -37.86 20.33
C HIS A 354 17.11 -36.42 20.15
N MET A 355 17.34 -35.81 18.98
CA MET A 355 16.86 -34.47 18.68
C MET A 355 15.34 -34.44 18.50
N LYS A 356 14.77 -35.49 17.88
CA LYS A 356 13.31 -35.63 17.71
C LYS A 356 12.62 -35.88 19.06
N GLU A 357 13.25 -36.69 19.92
CA GLU A 357 12.73 -36.96 21.28
C GLU A 357 12.68 -35.67 22.10
N TYR A 358 13.69 -34.81 21.99
CA TYR A 358 13.71 -33.49 22.63
C TYR A 358 12.53 -32.62 22.24
N GLY A 359 12.19 -32.59 20.95
CA GLY A 359 11.03 -31.85 20.44
C GLY A 359 9.67 -32.34 20.95
N ASN A 360 9.57 -33.56 21.46
CA ASN A 360 8.35 -34.10 22.05
C ASN A 360 8.15 -33.70 23.53
N VAL A 361 9.16 -33.10 24.15
CA VAL A 361 9.14 -32.68 25.57
C VAL A 361 8.91 -31.18 25.69
N ALA A 362 9.15 -30.41 24.61
CA ALA A 362 8.91 -29.00 24.53
C ALA A 362 7.50 -28.72 24.02
#